data_3f23dacd580ebf50733e45a3ea799641
#
_entry.id   3f23dacd580ebf50733e45a3ea799641
#
_cell.length_a   1.000
_cell.length_b   1.000
_cell.length_c   1.000
_cell.angle_alpha   90.00
_cell.angle_beta   90.00
_cell.angle_gamma   90.00
#
_symmetry.space_group_name_H-M   'P 1'
#
loop_
_entity.id
_entity.type
_entity.pdbx_description
1 polymer ?
#
loop_
_entity_poly.entity_id
_entity_poly.type
_entity_poly.pdbx_seq_one_letter_code
_entity_poly.pdbx_strand_id
1 'polypeptide(L)'
;MNKEELIKKWLDHNLSTEEQKAFEQLEDYTDLMQMNTVLKDFKAPDFSIENNYQTLKPKLKSVSSGANQWLKPLLKIAAILTLGFSIYYYTTTLDTKFNTSIAEQTTLKLPDASTVDLNTNSTLTFNAHNWTERRDVKLSGEAFFKVAKGQRFDVITDAGIVSVLGTQFNVKQRESQFEVTCYEGLVSVTHHDKTVELTSGNTFRFIDGKRLSNKKEFTLQPSWLHNESSFKSVPLKH
;
A
#
# COMPACT_ATOMS: atom_id res chain seq x y z
N MET A 1 51.95 -27.35 57.92
CA MET A 1 51.66 -27.14 56.50
C MET A 1 50.64 -28.20 56.10
N ASN A 2 49.60 -27.82 55.35
CA ASN A 2 48.50 -28.74 55.00
C ASN A 2 48.98 -29.71 53.91
N LYS A 3 48.56 -31.00 53.97
CA LYS A 3 48.90 -32.08 53.01
C LYS A 3 48.64 -31.65 51.56
N GLU A 4 47.50 -31.01 51.30
CA GLU A 4 47.08 -30.55 49.99
C GLU A 4 48.01 -29.47 49.39
N GLU A 5 48.53 -28.61 50.22
CA GLU A 5 49.46 -27.57 49.84
C GLU A 5 50.81 -28.10 49.45
N LEU A 6 51.28 -29.12 50.12
CA LEU A 6 52.49 -29.87 49.78
C LEU A 6 52.39 -30.61 48.44
N ILE A 7 51.25 -31.27 48.20
CA ILE A 7 50.99 -31.97 46.94
C ILE A 7 50.92 -30.97 45.76
N LYS A 8 50.27 -29.80 45.96
CA LYS A 8 50.17 -28.79 44.95
C LYS A 8 51.55 -28.23 44.58
N LYS A 9 52.37 -27.87 45.56
CA LYS A 9 53.75 -27.39 45.34
C LYS A 9 54.63 -28.42 44.66
N TRP A 10 54.42 -29.71 44.96
CA TRP A 10 55.11 -30.81 44.32
C TRP A 10 54.73 -30.92 42.84
N LEU A 11 53.48 -30.80 42.50
CA LEU A 11 52.98 -30.80 41.12
C LEU A 11 53.52 -29.59 40.31
N ASP A 12 53.62 -28.45 40.99
CA ASP A 12 54.16 -27.22 40.38
C ASP A 12 55.72 -27.18 40.37
N HIS A 13 56.40 -28.26 40.78
CA HIS A 13 57.87 -28.35 40.89
C HIS A 13 58.50 -27.25 41.75
N ASN A 14 57.82 -26.78 42.79
CA ASN A 14 58.18 -25.59 43.57
C ASN A 14 58.25 -25.91 45.09
N LEU A 15 58.85 -27.10 45.43
CA LEU A 15 59.10 -27.49 46.82
C LEU A 15 60.49 -26.97 47.30
N SER A 16 60.52 -26.35 48.47
CA SER A 16 61.79 -26.08 49.18
C SER A 16 62.39 -27.36 49.76
N THR A 17 63.65 -27.29 50.15
CA THR A 17 64.42 -28.47 50.69
C THR A 17 63.80 -29.00 51.97
N GLU A 18 63.16 -28.16 52.80
CA GLU A 18 62.46 -28.54 54.01
C GLU A 18 61.14 -29.18 53.74
N GLU A 19 60.39 -28.58 52.77
CA GLU A 19 59.05 -29.06 52.30
C GLU A 19 59.16 -30.41 51.61
N GLN A 20 60.30 -30.68 50.92
CA GLN A 20 60.58 -31.97 50.27
C GLN A 20 60.68 -33.08 51.30
N LYS A 21 61.41 -32.87 52.41
CA LYS A 21 61.48 -33.84 53.50
C LYS A 21 60.14 -34.11 54.16
N ALA A 22 59.27 -33.06 54.29
CA ALA A 22 57.96 -33.22 54.81
C ALA A 22 57.02 -33.98 53.83
N PHE A 23 57.24 -33.80 52.51
CA PHE A 23 56.48 -34.50 51.46
C PHE A 23 56.88 -36.01 51.42
N GLU A 24 58.15 -36.36 51.62
CA GLU A 24 58.64 -37.74 51.66
C GLU A 24 58.06 -38.49 52.87
N GLN A 25 57.64 -37.81 53.95
CA GLN A 25 57.06 -38.41 55.15
C GLN A 25 55.53 -38.55 55.07
N LEU A 26 54.91 -38.20 53.97
CA LEU A 26 53.49 -38.38 53.75
C LEU A 26 53.17 -39.89 53.60
N GLU A 27 52.09 -40.34 54.19
CA GLU A 27 51.60 -41.69 54.11
C GLU A 27 51.36 -42.16 52.66
N ASP A 28 50.91 -41.21 51.80
CA ASP A 28 50.61 -41.47 50.39
C ASP A 28 51.82 -41.19 49.46
N TYR A 29 53.03 -40.99 49.98
CA TYR A 29 54.20 -40.64 49.17
C TYR A 29 54.48 -41.68 48.07
N THR A 30 54.41 -42.97 48.41
CA THR A 30 54.68 -44.08 47.49
C THR A 30 53.68 -44.10 46.32
N ASP A 31 52.41 -43.87 46.63
CA ASP A 31 51.35 -43.88 45.64
C ASP A 31 51.45 -42.65 44.68
N LEU A 32 51.79 -41.48 45.23
CA LEU A 32 52.05 -40.27 44.45
C LEU A 32 53.25 -40.43 43.51
N MET A 33 54.33 -41.09 43.95
CA MET A 33 55.47 -41.32 43.14
C MET A 33 55.21 -42.39 42.06
N GLN A 34 54.43 -43.43 42.32
CA GLN A 34 54.02 -44.39 41.32
C GLN A 34 53.11 -43.67 40.24
N MET A 35 52.20 -42.85 40.67
CA MET A 35 51.38 -42.10 39.76
C MET A 35 52.21 -41.15 38.89
N ASN A 36 53.19 -40.45 39.44
CA ASN A 36 54.13 -39.61 38.70
C ASN A 36 54.92 -40.38 37.65
N THR A 37 55.32 -41.63 37.93
CA THR A 37 56.02 -42.49 36.99
C THR A 37 55.15 -42.89 35.81
N VAL A 38 53.88 -43.25 36.07
CA VAL A 38 52.92 -43.55 35.02
C VAL A 38 52.55 -42.31 34.18
N LEU A 39 52.45 -41.15 34.82
CA LEU A 39 52.15 -39.88 34.11
C LEU A 39 53.27 -39.37 33.25
N LYS A 40 54.53 -39.70 33.55
CA LYS A 40 55.69 -39.36 32.69
C LYS A 40 55.63 -40.05 31.33
N ASP A 41 55.05 -41.23 31.23
CA ASP A 41 54.84 -41.95 29.98
C ASP A 41 53.60 -41.45 29.18
N PHE A 42 52.81 -40.61 29.80
CA PHE A 42 51.67 -40.03 29.17
C PHE A 42 52.09 -38.82 28.31
N LYS A 43 52.57 -39.08 27.13
CA LYS A 43 52.80 -38.02 26.10
C LYS A 43 51.47 -37.66 25.50
N ALA A 44 51.05 -36.43 25.73
CA ALA A 44 49.96 -35.85 24.95
C ALA A 44 50.37 -35.94 23.45
N PRO A 45 49.48 -36.39 22.57
CA PRO A 45 49.78 -36.42 21.15
C PRO A 45 50.23 -35.02 20.70
N ASP A 46 51.30 -34.95 19.92
CA ASP A 46 51.79 -33.68 19.36
C ASP A 46 50.65 -32.98 18.59
N PHE A 47 50.09 -31.99 19.25
CA PHE A 47 49.03 -31.18 18.65
C PHE A 47 49.66 -30.06 17.81
N SER A 48 49.89 -30.35 16.55
CA SER A 48 50.31 -29.33 15.58
C SER A 48 49.06 -28.58 15.09
N ILE A 49 48.88 -27.34 15.55
CA ILE A 49 47.80 -26.45 15.15
C ILE A 49 47.76 -26.31 13.62
N GLU A 50 48.95 -26.19 12.99
CA GLU A 50 49.06 -25.99 11.54
C GLU A 50 48.61 -27.25 10.76
N ASN A 51 49.08 -28.43 11.13
CA ASN A 51 48.67 -29.68 10.47
C ASN A 51 47.19 -29.99 10.64
N ASN A 52 46.63 -29.73 11.81
CA ASN A 52 45.20 -29.93 12.08
C ASN A 52 44.35 -28.90 11.34
N TYR A 53 44.82 -27.66 11.21
CA TYR A 53 44.14 -26.64 10.42
C TYR A 53 44.10 -27.01 8.92
N GLN A 54 45.20 -27.48 8.36
CA GLN A 54 45.28 -27.90 6.96
C GLN A 54 44.40 -29.12 6.65
N THR A 55 44.25 -30.04 7.58
CA THR A 55 43.34 -31.20 7.44
C THR A 55 41.87 -30.86 7.62
N LEU A 56 41.53 -29.82 8.40
CA LEU A 56 40.17 -29.36 8.62
C LEU A 56 39.69 -28.39 7.54
N LYS A 57 40.61 -27.58 6.97
CA LYS A 57 40.31 -26.59 5.94
C LYS A 57 39.51 -27.14 4.73
N PRO A 58 39.82 -28.28 4.14
CA PRO A 58 39.01 -28.87 3.06
C PRO A 58 37.63 -29.35 3.53
N LYS A 59 37.51 -29.81 4.80
CA LYS A 59 36.23 -30.24 5.36
C LYS A 59 35.29 -29.07 5.65
N LEU A 60 35.82 -27.90 5.97
CA LEU A 60 35.07 -26.66 6.19
C LEU A 60 34.62 -26.01 4.87
N LYS A 61 35.27 -26.29 3.75
CA LYS A 61 34.91 -25.76 2.43
C LYS A 61 33.71 -26.45 1.76
N SER A 62 33.19 -27.52 2.29
CA SER A 62 32.21 -28.35 1.59
C SER A 62 30.74 -28.10 1.97
N VAL A 63 30.42 -27.02 2.68
CA VAL A 63 29.01 -26.59 2.80
C VAL A 63 28.75 -25.36 1.93
N SER A 64 29.22 -25.38 0.69
CA SER A 64 28.62 -24.57 -0.34
C SER A 64 27.41 -25.36 -0.83
N SER A 65 26.24 -24.98 -0.35
CA SER A 65 24.98 -25.50 -0.83
C SER A 65 24.87 -25.27 -2.35
N GLY A 66 25.27 -26.24 -3.14
CA GLY A 66 25.14 -26.25 -4.59
C GLY A 66 23.67 -26.24 -5.07
N ALA A 67 22.71 -26.24 -4.12
CA ALA A 67 21.28 -26.26 -4.40
C ALA A 67 20.73 -24.91 -4.89
N ASN A 68 21.46 -23.80 -4.76
CA ASN A 68 20.87 -22.46 -5.01
C ASN A 68 21.38 -21.73 -6.27
N GLN A 69 22.27 -22.33 -7.04
CA GLN A 69 22.75 -21.65 -8.27
C GLN A 69 21.68 -21.60 -9.36
N TRP A 70 20.77 -22.57 -9.39
CA TRP A 70 19.65 -22.62 -10.33
C TRP A 70 18.52 -21.63 -9.97
N LEU A 71 18.37 -21.29 -8.69
CA LEU A 71 17.37 -20.34 -8.24
C LEU A 71 17.76 -18.88 -8.52
N LYS A 72 19.06 -18.57 -8.68
CA LYS A 72 19.52 -17.20 -8.96
C LYS A 72 18.95 -16.60 -10.26
N PRO A 73 18.95 -17.31 -11.41
CA PRO A 73 18.30 -16.77 -12.62
C PRO A 73 16.79 -16.69 -12.50
N LEU A 74 16.13 -17.64 -11.82
CA LEU A 74 14.69 -17.60 -11.57
C LEU A 74 14.28 -16.41 -10.70
N LEU A 75 15.06 -16.08 -9.67
CA LEU A 75 14.83 -14.89 -8.84
C LEU A 75 14.97 -13.59 -9.63
N LYS A 76 15.91 -13.52 -10.58
CA LYS A 76 16.06 -12.34 -11.45
C LYS A 76 14.86 -12.18 -12.38
N ILE A 77 14.36 -13.27 -12.97
CA ILE A 77 13.17 -13.26 -13.82
C ILE A 77 11.93 -12.88 -12.99
N ALA A 78 11.77 -13.48 -11.81
CA ALA A 78 10.67 -13.13 -10.90
C ALA A 78 10.70 -11.65 -10.51
N ALA A 79 11.87 -11.08 -10.22
CA ALA A 79 12.03 -9.66 -9.91
C ALA A 79 11.62 -8.75 -11.08
N ILE A 80 11.98 -9.11 -12.32
CA ILE A 80 11.58 -8.35 -13.52
C ILE A 80 10.08 -8.44 -13.73
N LEU A 81 9.49 -9.63 -13.58
CA LEU A 81 8.05 -9.84 -13.73
C LEU A 81 7.25 -9.10 -12.65
N THR A 82 7.69 -9.14 -11.40
CA THR A 82 7.03 -8.40 -10.30
C THR A 82 7.12 -6.90 -10.50
N LEU A 83 8.26 -6.41 -10.98
CA LEU A 83 8.46 -4.99 -11.24
C LEU A 83 7.61 -4.53 -12.44
N GLY A 84 7.58 -5.31 -13.52
CA GLY A 84 6.72 -5.06 -14.69
C GLY A 84 5.23 -5.10 -14.33
N PHE A 85 4.80 -6.10 -13.56
CA PHE A 85 3.43 -6.20 -13.07
C PHE A 85 3.06 -5.04 -12.13
N SER A 86 3.97 -4.63 -11.25
CA SER A 86 3.75 -3.49 -10.34
C SER A 86 3.58 -2.18 -11.10
N ILE A 87 4.42 -1.93 -12.13
CA ILE A 87 4.31 -0.74 -12.99
C ILE A 87 2.99 -0.79 -13.78
N TYR A 88 2.68 -1.92 -14.39
CA TYR A 88 1.42 -2.13 -15.12
C TYR A 88 0.21 -1.86 -14.21
N TYR A 89 0.15 -2.47 -13.05
CA TYR A 89 -0.92 -2.28 -12.07
C TYR A 89 -1.01 -0.82 -11.62
N TYR A 90 0.10 -0.18 -11.31
CA TYR A 90 0.14 1.23 -10.93
C TYR A 90 -0.41 2.13 -12.02
N THR A 91 0.01 1.96 -13.28
CA THR A 91 -0.45 2.78 -14.40
C THR A 91 -1.93 2.57 -14.74
N THR A 92 -2.46 1.36 -14.56
CA THR A 92 -3.90 1.06 -14.81
C THR A 92 -4.82 1.57 -13.70
N THR A 93 -4.30 1.86 -12.50
CA THR A 93 -5.10 2.40 -11.38
C THR A 93 -5.08 3.93 -11.29
N LEU A 94 -4.32 4.60 -12.17
CA LEU A 94 -4.26 6.07 -12.15
C LEU A 94 -5.56 6.69 -12.65
N ASP A 95 -6.15 7.53 -11.80
CA ASP A 95 -7.30 8.34 -12.15
C ASP A 95 -6.87 9.56 -12.97
N THR A 96 -7.61 9.85 -14.03
CA THR A 96 -7.48 11.09 -14.80
C THR A 96 -8.30 12.19 -14.15
N LYS A 97 -7.67 13.32 -13.83
CA LYS A 97 -8.31 14.43 -13.12
C LYS A 97 -8.28 15.69 -13.97
N PHE A 98 -9.45 16.35 -14.09
CA PHE A 98 -9.62 17.64 -14.72
C PHE A 98 -10.16 18.65 -13.71
N ASN A 99 -9.58 19.85 -13.71
CA ASN A 99 -9.99 20.94 -12.82
C ASN A 99 -10.23 22.18 -13.66
N THR A 100 -11.25 22.94 -13.30
CA THR A 100 -11.50 24.29 -13.83
C THR A 100 -11.30 25.31 -12.72
N SER A 101 -10.68 26.44 -13.10
CA SER A 101 -10.50 27.58 -12.22
C SER A 101 -11.75 28.49 -12.20
N ILE A 102 -11.67 29.59 -11.45
CA ILE A 102 -12.72 30.63 -11.46
C ILE A 102 -12.79 31.23 -12.88
N ALA A 103 -14.01 31.37 -13.41
CA ALA A 103 -14.31 31.85 -14.76
C ALA A 103 -13.78 30.96 -15.91
N GLU A 104 -13.38 29.73 -15.63
CA GLU A 104 -12.95 28.76 -16.61
C GLU A 104 -14.02 27.68 -16.79
N GLN A 105 -14.33 27.33 -18.04
CA GLN A 105 -15.19 26.21 -18.41
C GLN A 105 -14.42 25.35 -19.43
N THR A 106 -14.64 24.04 -19.39
CA THR A 106 -14.00 23.13 -20.33
C THR A 106 -14.92 22.00 -20.75
N THR A 107 -14.81 21.58 -22.02
CA THR A 107 -15.53 20.43 -22.55
C THR A 107 -14.60 19.26 -22.66
N LEU A 108 -14.99 18.13 -22.10
CA LEU A 108 -14.24 16.88 -22.05
C LEU A 108 -14.98 15.79 -22.84
N LYS A 109 -14.21 14.96 -23.54
CA LYS A 109 -14.73 13.71 -24.13
C LYS A 109 -14.30 12.54 -23.26
N LEU A 110 -15.25 11.71 -22.88
CA LEU A 110 -15.03 10.48 -22.13
C LEU A 110 -14.75 9.32 -23.11
N PRO A 111 -14.18 8.18 -22.62
CA PRO A 111 -13.81 7.06 -23.49
C PRO A 111 -14.97 6.41 -24.26
N ASP A 112 -16.20 6.58 -23.79
CA ASP A 112 -17.45 6.05 -24.41
C ASP A 112 -18.11 7.03 -25.39
N ALA A 113 -17.42 8.07 -25.80
CA ALA A 113 -17.92 9.18 -26.61
C ALA A 113 -18.94 10.10 -25.91
N SER A 114 -19.21 9.89 -24.62
CA SER A 114 -19.96 10.87 -23.82
C SER A 114 -19.18 12.18 -23.71
N THR A 115 -19.89 13.29 -23.57
CA THR A 115 -19.29 14.61 -23.37
C THR A 115 -19.70 15.20 -22.04
N VAL A 116 -18.78 15.90 -21.41
CA VAL A 116 -18.99 16.61 -20.16
C VAL A 116 -18.53 18.04 -20.32
N ASP A 117 -19.43 18.97 -20.13
CA ASP A 117 -19.12 20.39 -20.01
C ASP A 117 -18.94 20.69 -18.52
N LEU A 118 -17.72 21.01 -18.11
CA LEU A 118 -17.34 21.27 -16.73
C LEU A 118 -17.41 22.77 -16.45
N ASN A 119 -18.23 23.17 -15.50
CA ASN A 119 -18.40 24.57 -15.14
C ASN A 119 -17.23 25.09 -14.29
N THR A 120 -17.23 26.38 -14.01
CA THR A 120 -16.18 27.05 -13.23
C THR A 120 -16.01 26.42 -11.85
N ASN A 121 -14.77 26.44 -11.31
CA ASN A 121 -14.44 25.92 -9.99
C ASN A 121 -14.99 24.51 -9.73
N SER A 122 -14.69 23.60 -10.65
CA SER A 122 -15.19 22.23 -10.61
C SER A 122 -14.07 21.22 -10.89
N THR A 123 -14.22 20.03 -10.37
CA THR A 123 -13.28 18.91 -10.54
C THR A 123 -14.03 17.69 -11.03
N LEU A 124 -13.54 17.08 -12.09
CA LEU A 124 -13.99 15.79 -12.60
C LEU A 124 -12.85 14.80 -12.56
N THR A 125 -13.08 13.62 -12.02
CA THR A 125 -12.08 12.55 -11.93
C THR A 125 -12.69 11.24 -12.43
N PHE A 126 -12.00 10.50 -13.26
CA PHE A 126 -12.42 9.18 -13.74
C PHE A 126 -11.23 8.30 -14.08
N ASN A 127 -11.46 6.99 -14.16
CA ASN A 127 -10.44 6.02 -14.58
C ASN A 127 -10.73 5.54 -16.00
N ALA A 128 -9.83 5.92 -16.93
CA ALA A 128 -10.01 5.57 -18.34
C ALA A 128 -9.75 4.08 -18.64
N HIS A 129 -8.93 3.39 -17.84
CA HIS A 129 -8.59 1.98 -18.04
C HIS A 129 -9.71 1.03 -17.64
N ASN A 130 -10.45 1.37 -16.58
CA ASN A 130 -11.57 0.56 -16.09
C ASN A 130 -12.90 0.94 -16.72
N TRP A 131 -12.90 1.82 -17.75
CA TRP A 131 -14.12 2.38 -18.33
C TRP A 131 -15.06 1.35 -18.95
N THR A 132 -14.52 0.26 -19.47
CA THR A 132 -15.31 -0.85 -20.03
C THR A 132 -16.07 -1.64 -18.97
N GLU A 133 -15.57 -1.66 -17.75
CA GLU A 133 -16.17 -2.38 -16.61
C GLU A 133 -17.07 -1.45 -15.78
N ARG A 134 -16.62 -0.20 -15.61
CA ARG A 134 -17.29 0.78 -14.75
C ARG A 134 -17.23 2.17 -15.40
N ARG A 135 -18.38 2.66 -15.81
CA ARG A 135 -18.56 4.01 -16.37
C ARG A 135 -18.92 4.96 -15.21
N ASP A 136 -17.96 5.26 -14.35
CA ASP A 136 -18.17 6.15 -13.22
C ASP A 136 -17.18 7.34 -13.23
N VAL A 137 -17.70 8.49 -12.82
CA VAL A 137 -16.95 9.72 -12.63
C VAL A 137 -17.21 10.29 -11.25
N LYS A 138 -16.21 10.90 -10.65
CA LYS A 138 -16.33 11.66 -9.40
C LYS A 138 -16.41 13.14 -9.76
N LEU A 139 -17.43 13.84 -9.27
CA LEU A 139 -17.66 15.26 -9.50
C LEU A 139 -17.67 16.03 -8.18
N SER A 140 -16.90 17.11 -8.15
CA SER A 140 -17.03 18.19 -7.15
C SER A 140 -17.23 19.50 -7.91
N GLY A 141 -18.31 20.21 -7.67
CA GLY A 141 -18.68 21.40 -8.40
C GLY A 141 -19.92 21.22 -9.29
N GLU A 142 -19.87 21.68 -10.55
CA GLU A 142 -21.00 21.63 -11.46
C GLU A 142 -20.58 21.18 -12.86
N ALA A 143 -21.32 20.25 -13.44
CA ALA A 143 -21.09 19.74 -14.78
C ALA A 143 -22.40 19.35 -15.49
N PHE A 144 -22.41 19.58 -16.80
CA PHE A 144 -23.46 19.11 -17.69
C PHE A 144 -22.95 17.90 -18.47
N PHE A 145 -23.74 16.85 -18.45
CA PHE A 145 -23.43 15.56 -19.05
C PHE A 145 -24.31 15.27 -20.25
N LYS A 146 -23.72 14.89 -21.38
CA LYS A 146 -24.38 14.24 -22.51
C LYS A 146 -23.88 12.84 -22.62
N VAL A 147 -24.56 11.91 -21.98
CA VAL A 147 -24.11 10.51 -21.87
C VAL A 147 -24.60 9.70 -23.04
N ALA A 148 -23.67 9.01 -23.71
CA ALA A 148 -23.99 8.06 -24.77
C ALA A 148 -24.82 6.88 -24.23
N LYS A 149 -25.82 6.45 -25.02
CA LYS A 149 -26.68 5.29 -24.65
C LYS A 149 -25.85 4.03 -24.49
N GLY A 150 -26.14 3.24 -23.47
CA GLY A 150 -25.41 2.00 -23.21
C GLY A 150 -25.55 1.50 -21.79
N GLN A 151 -24.46 1.01 -21.23
CA GLN A 151 -24.38 0.53 -19.86
C GLN A 151 -24.59 1.69 -18.86
N ARG A 152 -24.85 1.33 -17.62
CA ARG A 152 -25.00 2.29 -16.52
C ARG A 152 -23.79 3.22 -16.42
N PHE A 153 -24.08 4.51 -16.28
CA PHE A 153 -23.10 5.58 -16.05
C PHE A 153 -23.43 6.25 -14.72
N ASP A 154 -22.46 6.36 -13.85
CA ASP A 154 -22.63 6.93 -12.51
C ASP A 154 -21.81 8.21 -12.33
N VAL A 155 -22.45 9.27 -11.84
CA VAL A 155 -21.79 10.46 -11.31
C VAL A 155 -21.81 10.39 -9.80
N ILE A 156 -20.65 10.25 -9.20
CA ILE A 156 -20.47 10.14 -7.76
C ILE A 156 -20.10 11.52 -7.22
N THR A 157 -20.84 11.99 -6.24
CA THR A 157 -20.56 13.23 -5.52
C THR A 157 -20.57 12.96 -4.02
N ASP A 158 -20.06 13.88 -3.21
CA ASP A 158 -20.10 13.77 -1.74
C ASP A 158 -21.56 13.76 -1.21
N ALA A 159 -22.51 14.35 -1.97
CA ALA A 159 -23.91 14.42 -1.58
C ALA A 159 -24.75 13.23 -2.06
N GLY A 160 -24.29 12.47 -3.06
CA GLY A 160 -25.06 11.35 -3.58
C GLY A 160 -24.55 10.84 -4.92
N ILE A 161 -25.26 9.84 -5.47
CA ILE A 161 -24.93 9.19 -6.73
C ILE A 161 -26.06 9.47 -7.74
N VAL A 162 -25.67 9.84 -8.96
CA VAL A 162 -26.57 10.06 -10.08
C VAL A 162 -26.30 8.99 -11.13
N SER A 163 -27.30 8.16 -11.43
CA SER A 163 -27.18 7.01 -12.34
C SER A 163 -28.05 7.19 -13.56
N VAL A 164 -27.48 6.89 -14.75
CA VAL A 164 -28.19 7.04 -16.04
C VAL A 164 -27.80 5.92 -17.01
N LEU A 165 -28.57 5.76 -18.09
CA LEU A 165 -28.29 4.82 -19.19
C LEU A 165 -28.03 5.50 -20.55
N GLY A 166 -28.18 6.84 -20.61
CA GLY A 166 -28.04 7.60 -21.84
C GLY A 166 -28.97 8.81 -21.82
N THR A 167 -28.52 9.90 -21.21
CA THR A 167 -29.34 11.05 -20.82
C THR A 167 -28.53 12.33 -20.95
N GLN A 168 -29.24 13.45 -21.02
CA GLN A 168 -28.66 14.78 -20.84
C GLN A 168 -29.13 15.35 -19.51
N PHE A 169 -28.18 15.69 -18.64
CA PHE A 169 -28.50 16.16 -17.28
C PHE A 169 -27.39 17.06 -16.73
N ASN A 170 -27.73 17.92 -15.80
CA ASN A 170 -26.79 18.75 -15.05
C ASN A 170 -26.73 18.25 -13.59
N VAL A 171 -25.53 18.19 -13.05
CA VAL A 171 -25.29 17.93 -11.64
C VAL A 171 -24.54 19.11 -11.06
N LYS A 172 -25.05 19.65 -9.97
CA LYS A 172 -24.42 20.72 -9.19
C LYS A 172 -24.30 20.28 -7.75
N GLN A 173 -23.08 20.16 -7.27
CA GLN A 173 -22.77 19.88 -5.88
C GLN A 173 -21.74 20.93 -5.41
N ARG A 174 -22.21 21.87 -4.59
CA ARG A 174 -21.39 22.93 -4.00
C ARG A 174 -21.83 23.14 -2.56
N GLU A 175 -20.88 23.10 -1.62
CA GLU A 175 -21.17 23.28 -0.20
C GLU A 175 -22.33 22.40 0.27
N SER A 176 -23.42 23.01 0.75
CA SER A 176 -24.63 22.33 1.20
C SER A 176 -25.70 22.16 0.12
N GLN A 177 -25.41 22.53 -1.14
CA GLN A 177 -26.33 22.44 -2.27
C GLN A 177 -26.04 21.23 -3.13
N PHE A 178 -27.03 20.35 -3.31
CA PHE A 178 -27.03 19.28 -4.27
C PHE A 178 -28.27 19.39 -5.18
N GLU A 179 -28.02 19.58 -6.46
CA GLU A 179 -29.07 19.77 -7.45
C GLU A 179 -28.78 18.92 -8.69
N VAL A 180 -29.81 18.20 -9.17
CA VAL A 180 -29.74 17.40 -10.38
C VAL A 180 -30.92 17.73 -11.25
N THR A 181 -30.67 18.18 -12.49
CA THR A 181 -31.72 18.51 -13.47
C THR A 181 -31.60 17.57 -14.66
N CYS A 182 -32.69 16.88 -15.00
CA CYS A 182 -32.82 16.04 -16.16
C CYS A 182 -33.37 16.85 -17.33
N TYR A 183 -32.61 16.93 -18.44
CA TYR A 183 -33.06 17.60 -19.67
C TYR A 183 -33.58 16.61 -20.71
N GLU A 184 -33.00 15.41 -20.79
CA GLU A 184 -33.42 14.35 -21.71
C GLU A 184 -33.25 12.99 -21.05
N GLY A 185 -34.26 12.11 -21.20
CA GLY A 185 -34.19 10.73 -20.72
C GLY A 185 -34.67 10.55 -19.27
N LEU A 186 -34.02 9.63 -18.56
CA LEU A 186 -34.34 9.26 -17.19
C LEU A 186 -33.08 9.28 -16.33
N VAL A 187 -33.11 9.96 -15.19
CA VAL A 187 -32.01 10.07 -14.23
C VAL A 187 -32.47 9.52 -12.88
N SER A 188 -31.71 8.61 -12.32
CA SER A 188 -31.91 8.09 -10.96
C SER A 188 -30.95 8.79 -10.01
N VAL A 189 -31.47 9.50 -9.01
CA VAL A 189 -30.68 10.20 -7.99
C VAL A 189 -30.80 9.48 -6.67
N THR A 190 -29.69 8.98 -6.16
CA THR A 190 -29.60 8.38 -4.82
C THR A 190 -28.92 9.35 -3.87
N HIS A 191 -29.66 9.78 -2.85
CA HIS A 191 -29.17 10.67 -1.79
C HIS A 191 -29.48 10.04 -0.43
N HIS A 192 -28.46 9.75 0.37
CA HIS A 192 -28.55 8.85 1.53
C HIS A 192 -29.21 7.52 1.11
N ASP A 193 -30.24 7.07 1.82
CA ASP A 193 -30.95 5.81 1.56
C ASP A 193 -32.18 5.96 0.65
N LYS A 194 -32.35 7.11 -0.01
CA LYS A 194 -33.52 7.40 -0.86
C LYS A 194 -33.10 7.58 -2.30
N THR A 195 -33.80 6.85 -3.18
CA THR A 195 -33.62 6.97 -4.63
C THR A 195 -34.88 7.67 -5.22
N VAL A 196 -34.63 8.60 -6.12
CA VAL A 196 -35.67 9.38 -6.82
C VAL A 196 -35.38 9.34 -8.31
N GLU A 197 -36.38 9.03 -9.11
CA GLU A 197 -36.28 9.10 -10.56
C GLU A 197 -36.76 10.45 -11.09
N LEU A 198 -36.01 11.02 -12.01
CA LEU A 198 -36.26 12.27 -12.69
C LEU A 198 -36.43 12.00 -14.17
N THR A 199 -37.60 12.34 -14.69
CA THR A 199 -37.86 12.43 -16.12
C THR A 199 -37.49 13.80 -16.65
N SER A 200 -37.43 13.95 -17.99
CA SER A 200 -37.11 15.22 -18.64
C SER A 200 -37.90 16.40 -18.08
N GLY A 201 -37.20 17.49 -17.84
CA GLY A 201 -37.73 18.74 -17.26
C GLY A 201 -37.87 18.74 -15.72
N ASN A 202 -37.55 17.64 -15.04
CA ASN A 202 -37.61 17.59 -13.57
C ASN A 202 -36.25 17.83 -12.93
N THR A 203 -36.28 18.47 -11.74
CA THR A 203 -35.12 18.80 -10.95
C THR A 203 -35.28 18.24 -9.54
N PHE A 204 -34.22 17.52 -9.08
CA PHE A 204 -34.03 17.16 -7.68
C PHE A 204 -33.18 18.25 -7.03
N ARG A 205 -33.63 18.78 -5.89
CA ARG A 205 -32.90 19.82 -5.19
C ARG A 205 -32.86 19.55 -3.69
N PHE A 206 -31.67 19.56 -3.12
CA PHE A 206 -31.42 19.42 -1.70
C PHE A 206 -30.46 20.55 -1.26
N ILE A 207 -30.94 21.39 -0.35
CA ILE A 207 -30.23 22.59 0.11
C ILE A 207 -30.36 22.67 1.63
N ASP A 208 -29.27 22.90 2.34
CA ASP A 208 -29.21 23.07 3.80
C ASP A 208 -29.96 21.97 4.58
N GLY A 209 -29.79 20.72 4.18
CA GLY A 209 -30.44 19.58 4.83
C GLY A 209 -31.93 19.39 4.50
N LYS A 210 -32.50 20.19 3.59
CA LYS A 210 -33.91 20.13 3.21
C LYS A 210 -34.07 19.80 1.74
N ARG A 211 -34.96 18.83 1.44
CA ARG A 211 -35.42 18.58 0.08
C ARG A 211 -36.43 19.65 -0.32
N LEU A 212 -36.14 20.35 -1.40
CA LEU A 212 -37.08 21.29 -2.00
C LEU A 212 -37.94 20.58 -3.07
N SER A 213 -39.16 21.09 -3.29
CA SER A 213 -40.09 20.53 -4.28
C SER A 213 -39.51 20.61 -5.68
N ASN A 214 -39.81 19.60 -6.50
CA ASN A 214 -39.39 19.53 -7.90
C ASN A 214 -39.94 20.74 -8.66
N LYS A 215 -39.05 21.47 -9.32
CA LYS A 215 -39.38 22.54 -10.25
C LYS A 215 -39.25 22.00 -11.66
N LYS A 216 -40.25 22.20 -12.51
CA LYS A 216 -40.13 21.88 -13.94
C LYS A 216 -39.31 22.98 -14.62
N GLU A 217 -38.24 22.60 -15.26
CA GLU A 217 -37.46 23.44 -16.17
C GLU A 217 -37.78 23.05 -17.60
N PHE A 218 -38.13 24.04 -18.42
CA PHE A 218 -38.48 23.82 -19.81
C PHE A 218 -37.34 24.20 -20.78
N THR A 219 -36.13 24.34 -20.27
CA THR A 219 -34.95 24.62 -21.07
C THR A 219 -34.29 23.31 -21.53
N LEU A 220 -33.65 23.30 -22.69
CA LEU A 220 -32.96 22.11 -23.24
C LEU A 220 -31.58 21.89 -22.66
N GLN A 221 -30.98 22.92 -22.05
CA GLN A 221 -29.65 22.92 -21.49
C GLN A 221 -29.56 23.93 -20.33
N PRO A 222 -28.57 23.78 -19.44
CA PRO A 222 -28.38 24.75 -18.36
C PRO A 222 -27.91 26.11 -18.92
N SER A 223 -28.44 27.19 -18.33
CA SER A 223 -28.20 28.58 -18.77
C SER A 223 -26.70 28.97 -18.74
N TRP A 224 -25.95 28.40 -17.81
CA TRP A 224 -24.51 28.71 -17.69
C TRP A 224 -23.66 28.28 -18.91
N LEU A 225 -24.12 27.32 -19.73
CA LEU A 225 -23.46 26.96 -20.99
C LEU A 225 -23.42 28.12 -22.01
N HIS A 226 -24.37 29.05 -21.88
CA HIS A 226 -24.48 30.23 -22.73
C HIS A 226 -23.99 31.51 -22.04
N ASN A 227 -23.27 31.38 -20.91
CA ASN A 227 -22.86 32.50 -20.05
C ASN A 227 -24.06 33.35 -19.53
N GLU A 228 -25.23 32.73 -19.43
CA GLU A 228 -26.44 33.37 -18.92
C GLU A 228 -26.64 33.01 -17.45
N SER A 229 -26.93 34.01 -16.60
CA SER A 229 -27.30 33.82 -15.21
C SER A 229 -28.81 33.89 -15.10
N SER A 230 -29.48 32.80 -14.73
CA SER A 230 -30.93 32.75 -14.51
C SER A 230 -31.26 32.94 -13.04
N PHE A 231 -31.81 34.10 -12.67
CA PHE A 231 -32.29 34.41 -11.33
C PHE A 231 -33.83 34.25 -11.31
N LYS A 232 -34.33 33.03 -11.11
CA LYS A 232 -35.77 32.81 -10.95
C LYS A 232 -36.16 32.78 -9.47
N SER A 233 -36.76 33.85 -8.96
CA SER A 233 -37.45 33.92 -7.67
C SER A 233 -36.59 33.58 -6.44
N VAL A 234 -35.36 33.99 -6.42
CA VAL A 234 -34.49 33.92 -5.21
C VAL A 234 -34.47 35.31 -4.59
N PRO A 235 -34.93 35.52 -3.35
CA PRO A 235 -34.75 36.78 -2.68
C PRO A 235 -33.24 37.05 -2.51
N LEU A 236 -32.78 38.20 -3.00
CA LEU A 236 -31.45 38.70 -2.73
C LEU A 236 -31.36 38.92 -1.21
N LYS A 237 -30.55 38.15 -0.52
CA LYS A 237 -30.16 38.49 0.85
C LYS A 237 -29.16 39.61 0.78
N HIS A 238 -29.52 40.78 1.35
CA HIS A 238 -28.60 41.85 1.66
C HIS A 238 -27.69 41.46 2.82
#